data_81b60d4b3c0bb9aaf41b8c91d3ed34e7
#
_entry.id   81b60d4b3c0bb9aaf41b8c91d3ed34e7
#
_cell.length_a   1.000
_cell.length_b   1.000
_cell.length_c   1.000
_cell.angle_alpha   90.00
_cell.angle_beta   90.00
_cell.angle_gamma   90.00
#
_symmetry.space_group_name_H-M   'P 1'
#
loop_
_entity.id
_entity.type
_entity.pdbx_description
1 polymer ?
#
loop_
_entity_poly.entity_id
_entity_poly.type
_entity_poly.pdbx_seq_one_letter_code
_entity_poly.pdbx_strand_id
1 'polypeptide(L)'
;ANNPTVFNSSLAATDIAVASAGTGEQTILAAVIASGDGMTGAGVLTVADTSQFASAGSLIIGTEIFTYTGKTATTFTGVTRAVTSSAIAHEVGAVVADLKPAAVTGAKFVVAFKEHMFYAGMSANKQEVIFSAAFQEGSFSVAIGAGSFKVDDEITGLKVFRDDLFVFCETRIFKLSGSSSANFAVTDVTRDIGCINGDTIQEFAGDLIF
;
A
#
# COMPACT_ATOMS: atom_id res chain seq x y z
N ALA A 1 -16.04 22.01 12.61
CA ALA A 1 -14.93 22.01 11.66
C ALA A 1 -13.85 21.11 12.27
N ASN A 2 -13.78 19.87 11.79
CA ASN A 2 -12.67 18.99 12.15
C ASN A 2 -11.40 19.57 11.55
N ASN A 3 -10.55 20.07 12.41
CA ASN A 3 -9.24 20.55 12.03
C ASN A 3 -8.43 19.35 11.50
N PRO A 4 -7.92 19.36 10.27
CA PRO A 4 -7.05 18.29 9.76
C PRO A 4 -5.76 18.12 10.58
N THR A 5 -5.48 18.99 11.54
CA THR A 5 -4.40 18.77 12.52
C THR A 5 -4.69 17.66 13.53
N VAL A 6 -5.85 17.02 13.46
CA VAL A 6 -6.11 15.79 14.24
C VAL A 6 -5.40 14.58 13.63
N PHE A 7 -4.97 14.65 12.39
CA PHE A 7 -3.82 13.86 11.97
C PHE A 7 -2.58 14.45 12.64
N ASN A 8 -2.52 14.27 13.96
CA ASN A 8 -1.37 14.74 14.69
C ASN A 8 -0.13 14.07 14.11
N SER A 9 0.95 14.77 14.19
CA SER A 9 2.23 14.29 13.67
C SER A 9 2.65 12.92 14.23
N SER A 10 2.10 12.50 15.36
CA SER A 10 2.37 11.18 15.91
C SER A 10 1.56 10.07 15.23
N LEU A 11 0.32 10.31 14.83
CA LEU A 11 -0.45 9.35 14.05
C LEU A 11 0.12 9.23 12.63
N ALA A 12 0.40 10.36 12.00
CA ALA A 12 1.03 10.39 10.69
C ALA A 12 2.46 9.79 10.72
N ALA A 13 3.23 10.03 11.76
CA ALA A 13 4.56 9.45 11.90
C ALA A 13 4.49 7.95 12.18
N THR A 14 3.50 7.48 12.92
CA THR A 14 3.28 6.06 13.20
C THR A 14 2.77 5.35 11.96
N ASP A 15 1.82 5.95 11.26
CA ASP A 15 1.27 5.40 10.01
C ASP A 15 2.31 5.42 8.88
N ILE A 16 3.09 6.50 8.77
CA ILE A 16 4.20 6.57 7.82
C ILE A 16 5.30 5.58 8.18
N ALA A 17 5.60 5.39 9.46
CA ALA A 17 6.58 4.39 9.89
C ALA A 17 6.06 2.96 9.65
N VAL A 18 4.79 2.70 9.87
CA VAL A 18 4.12 1.43 9.55
C VAL A 18 4.00 1.24 8.05
N ALA A 19 3.63 2.28 7.31
CA ALA A 19 3.60 2.25 5.85
C ALA A 19 5.01 2.12 5.23
N SER A 20 6.02 2.77 5.81
CA SER A 20 7.41 2.62 5.37
C SER A 20 8.01 1.27 5.79
N ALA A 21 7.45 0.60 6.79
CA ALA A 21 7.75 -0.79 7.10
C ALA A 21 7.06 -1.78 6.13
N GLY A 22 6.24 -1.27 5.19
CA GLY A 22 5.58 -2.10 4.18
C GLY A 22 4.50 -2.99 4.76
N THR A 23 3.89 -2.61 5.88
CA THR A 23 2.81 -3.39 6.48
C THR A 23 1.53 -3.24 5.66
N GLY A 24 1.08 -4.34 5.09
CA GLY A 24 -0.22 -4.48 4.42
C GLY A 24 -1.32 -4.90 5.40
N GLU A 25 -2.03 -5.95 5.09
CA GLU A 25 -3.07 -6.52 5.92
C GLU A 25 -2.55 -6.91 7.29
N GLN A 26 -3.41 -6.79 8.31
CA GLN A 26 -3.07 -7.12 9.68
C GLN A 26 -4.07 -8.10 10.29
N THR A 27 -3.58 -8.93 11.18
CA THR A 27 -4.35 -9.81 12.05
C THR A 27 -3.66 -9.89 13.42
N ILE A 28 -4.24 -10.62 14.34
CA ILE A 28 -3.63 -10.83 15.65
C ILE A 28 -3.27 -12.30 15.85
N LEU A 29 -2.18 -12.53 16.55
CA LEU A 29 -1.73 -13.86 16.94
C LEU A 29 -2.74 -14.48 17.92
N ALA A 30 -3.20 -15.70 17.63
CA ALA A 30 -4.17 -16.40 18.47
C ALA A 30 -3.52 -17.49 19.35
N ALA A 31 -2.25 -17.79 19.13
CA ALA A 31 -1.47 -18.71 19.96
C ALA A 31 -0.06 -18.14 20.23
N VAL A 32 0.49 -18.43 21.39
CA VAL A 32 1.88 -18.04 21.76
C VAL A 32 2.87 -18.70 20.80
N ILE A 33 3.93 -17.99 20.45
CA ILE A 33 5.11 -18.52 19.77
C ILE A 33 6.28 -18.42 20.75
N ALA A 34 6.85 -19.54 21.15
CA ALA A 34 8.04 -19.53 22.00
C ALA A 34 9.29 -19.19 21.18
N SER A 35 10.30 -18.62 21.82
CA SER A 35 11.58 -18.31 21.15
C SER A 35 12.30 -19.55 20.62
N GLY A 36 12.03 -20.72 21.20
CA GLY A 36 12.60 -22.02 20.77
C GLY A 36 11.79 -22.74 19.67
N ASP A 37 10.66 -22.22 19.23
CA ASP A 37 9.85 -22.86 18.19
C ASP A 37 10.57 -22.75 16.83
N GLY A 38 11.16 -23.84 16.39
CA GLY A 38 11.87 -23.94 15.11
C GLY A 38 10.92 -24.19 13.95
N MET A 39 10.40 -23.13 13.34
CA MET A 39 9.58 -23.23 12.15
C MET A 39 10.45 -23.16 10.88
N THR A 40 10.63 -24.29 10.21
CA THR A 40 11.48 -24.41 9.01
C THR A 40 10.67 -25.00 7.85
N GLY A 41 9.72 -24.24 7.30
CA GLY A 41 8.91 -24.66 6.14
C GLY A 41 7.76 -25.65 6.45
N ALA A 42 7.64 -26.13 7.69
CA ALA A 42 6.52 -26.97 8.15
C ALA A 42 5.75 -26.34 9.33
N GLY A 43 6.13 -25.12 9.73
CA GLY A 43 5.49 -24.41 10.83
C GLY A 43 4.04 -24.00 10.52
N VAL A 44 3.26 -23.82 11.59
CA VAL A 44 1.90 -23.29 11.53
C VAL A 44 1.81 -22.10 12.49
N LEU A 45 1.29 -21.00 11.99
CA LEU A 45 1.04 -19.78 12.76
C LEU A 45 -0.46 -19.60 12.91
N THR A 46 -0.98 -19.64 14.13
CA THR A 46 -2.43 -19.49 14.39
C THR A 46 -2.76 -18.03 14.68
N VAL A 47 -3.71 -17.49 13.93
CA VAL A 47 -4.14 -16.08 13.98
C VAL A 47 -5.67 -16.00 14.02
N ALA A 48 -6.20 -14.79 14.26
CA ALA A 48 -7.63 -14.58 14.33
C ALA A 48 -8.31 -14.73 12.96
N ASP A 49 -7.71 -14.21 11.90
CA ASP A 49 -8.24 -14.24 10.54
C ASP A 49 -7.12 -14.07 9.51
N THR A 50 -7.21 -14.77 8.39
CA THR A 50 -6.27 -14.67 7.27
C THR A 50 -6.94 -14.22 5.97
N SER A 51 -8.23 -13.88 5.98
CA SER A 51 -9.02 -13.61 4.77
C SER A 51 -8.38 -12.57 3.85
N GLN A 52 -7.79 -11.54 4.43
CA GLN A 52 -7.18 -10.41 3.72
C GLN A 52 -5.77 -10.71 3.15
N PHE A 53 -5.12 -11.78 3.62
CA PHE A 53 -3.75 -12.10 3.21
C PHE A 53 -3.71 -12.88 1.89
N ALA A 54 -2.64 -12.75 1.14
CA ALA A 54 -2.37 -13.59 -0.02
C ALA A 54 -2.24 -15.08 0.35
N SER A 55 -2.24 -15.98 -0.63
CA SER A 55 -2.08 -17.43 -0.39
C SER A 55 -0.68 -17.82 0.08
N ALA A 56 0.33 -17.00 -0.19
CA ALA A 56 1.71 -17.13 0.27
C ALA A 56 2.35 -15.73 0.36
N GLY A 57 3.37 -15.57 1.20
CA GLY A 57 4.03 -14.26 1.37
C GLY A 57 4.96 -14.22 2.56
N SER A 58 5.18 -13.00 3.04
CA SER A 58 6.00 -12.72 4.22
C SER A 58 5.19 -11.95 5.26
N LEU A 59 5.43 -12.24 6.52
CA LEU A 59 4.77 -11.61 7.67
C LEU A 59 5.82 -10.98 8.56
N ILE A 60 5.42 -9.95 9.29
CA ILE A 60 6.20 -9.37 10.37
C ILE A 60 5.40 -9.41 11.68
N ILE A 61 6.06 -9.82 12.77
CA ILE A 61 5.54 -9.75 14.12
C ILE A 61 6.61 -9.06 14.97
N GLY A 62 6.30 -7.83 15.42
CA GLY A 62 7.32 -6.98 16.03
C GLY A 62 8.45 -6.67 15.04
N THR A 63 9.63 -7.21 15.28
CA THR A 63 10.82 -7.08 14.42
C THR A 63 11.21 -8.37 13.71
N GLU A 64 10.46 -9.45 13.93
CA GLU A 64 10.76 -10.76 13.35
C GLU A 64 10.00 -11.00 12.06
N ILE A 65 10.70 -11.51 11.04
CA ILE A 65 10.13 -11.81 9.72
C ILE A 65 9.90 -13.31 9.58
N PHE A 66 8.71 -13.64 9.11
CA PHE A 66 8.26 -14.99 8.78
C PHE A 66 7.91 -15.07 7.30
N THR A 67 8.11 -16.21 6.68
CA THR A 67 7.54 -16.53 5.37
C THR A 67 6.52 -17.65 5.52
N TYR A 68 5.51 -17.69 4.63
CA TYR A 68 4.52 -18.75 4.60
C TYR A 68 4.19 -19.14 3.15
N THR A 69 3.80 -20.40 2.94
CA THR A 69 3.53 -20.93 1.61
C THR A 69 2.06 -21.35 1.41
N GLY A 70 1.24 -21.23 2.46
CA GLY A 70 -0.17 -21.55 2.42
C GLY A 70 -0.93 -20.92 3.58
N LYS A 71 -2.26 -20.94 3.51
CA LYS A 71 -3.13 -20.47 4.60
C LYS A 71 -4.45 -21.24 4.65
N THR A 72 -5.08 -21.23 5.83
CA THR A 72 -6.49 -21.58 6.05
C THR A 72 -7.22 -20.31 6.53
N ALA A 73 -8.45 -20.42 7.00
CA ALA A 73 -9.18 -19.24 7.53
C ALA A 73 -8.50 -18.59 8.76
N THR A 74 -7.78 -19.36 9.56
CA THR A 74 -7.20 -18.91 10.83
C THR A 74 -5.75 -19.34 11.03
N THR A 75 -5.09 -19.87 10.02
CA THR A 75 -3.68 -20.27 10.12
C THR A 75 -2.91 -19.93 8.87
N PHE A 76 -1.64 -19.55 9.04
CA PHE A 76 -0.63 -19.62 7.99
C PHE A 76 0.10 -20.96 8.10
N THR A 77 0.39 -21.60 6.98
CA THR A 77 1.01 -22.92 6.89
C THR A 77 2.29 -22.87 6.04
N GLY A 78 3.16 -23.86 6.22
CA GLY A 78 4.47 -23.85 5.57
C GLY A 78 5.33 -22.66 6.05
N VAL A 79 5.21 -22.35 7.34
CA VAL A 79 5.87 -21.19 7.92
C VAL A 79 7.34 -21.46 8.14
N THR A 80 8.18 -20.52 7.69
CA THR A 80 9.59 -20.42 8.06
C THR A 80 9.80 -19.17 8.87
N ARG A 81 10.49 -19.32 10.00
CA ARG A 81 10.70 -18.28 11.00
C ARG A 81 12.11 -17.71 10.94
N ALA A 82 12.24 -16.46 11.42
CA ALA A 82 13.54 -15.79 11.61
C ALA A 82 14.38 -15.71 10.32
N VAL A 83 13.73 -15.36 9.20
CA VAL A 83 14.38 -15.30 7.88
C VAL A 83 15.55 -14.30 7.85
N THR A 84 15.45 -13.21 8.63
CA THR A 84 16.48 -12.14 8.68
C THR A 84 16.84 -11.69 10.10
N SER A 85 16.29 -12.33 11.14
CA SER A 85 16.44 -11.92 12.54
C SER A 85 16.56 -13.13 13.46
N SER A 86 16.87 -12.89 14.74
CA SER A 86 16.83 -13.95 15.76
C SER A 86 15.39 -14.22 16.18
N ALA A 87 15.05 -15.49 16.41
CA ALA A 87 13.74 -15.90 16.89
C ALA A 87 13.49 -15.38 18.32
N ILE A 88 12.39 -14.65 18.51
CA ILE A 88 11.95 -14.10 19.80
C ILE A 88 10.56 -14.63 20.17
N ALA A 89 10.18 -14.60 21.44
CA ALA A 89 8.85 -15.00 21.85
C ALA A 89 7.81 -13.95 21.45
N HIS A 90 6.63 -14.40 21.03
CA HIS A 90 5.48 -13.54 20.73
C HIS A 90 4.25 -14.03 21.48
N GLU A 91 3.57 -13.12 22.16
CA GLU A 91 2.39 -13.40 22.96
C GLU A 91 1.10 -13.37 22.10
N VAL A 92 0.06 -14.01 22.63
CA VAL A 92 -1.29 -13.89 22.05
C VAL A 92 -1.70 -12.41 21.98
N GLY A 93 -2.31 -12.00 20.90
CA GLY A 93 -2.70 -10.62 20.65
C GLY A 93 -1.62 -9.77 19.97
N ALA A 94 -0.40 -10.30 19.79
CA ALA A 94 0.62 -9.60 18.99
C ALA A 94 0.12 -9.36 17.56
N VAL A 95 0.40 -8.19 17.02
CA VAL A 95 0.02 -7.84 15.64
C VAL A 95 0.88 -8.64 14.66
N VAL A 96 0.22 -9.34 13.76
CA VAL A 96 0.81 -10.03 12.61
C VAL A 96 0.45 -9.22 11.37
N ALA A 97 1.44 -8.66 10.72
CA ALA A 97 1.24 -7.83 9.52
C ALA A 97 1.85 -8.47 8.28
N ASP A 98 1.23 -8.28 7.13
CA ASP A 98 1.82 -8.67 5.86
C ASP A 98 3.03 -7.77 5.55
N LEU A 99 4.20 -8.40 5.40
CA LEU A 99 5.42 -7.69 5.03
C LEU A 99 5.48 -7.54 3.52
N LYS A 100 5.05 -6.41 3.01
CA LYS A 100 5.28 -6.06 1.61
C LYS A 100 6.56 -5.26 1.46
N PRO A 101 7.31 -5.46 0.36
CA PRO A 101 8.35 -4.51 0.01
C PRO A 101 7.71 -3.12 0.00
N ALA A 102 8.46 -2.14 0.45
CA ALA A 102 8.01 -0.75 0.59
C ALA A 102 7.63 -0.15 -0.79
N ALA A 103 6.50 -0.58 -1.33
CA ALA A 103 6.04 -0.27 -2.67
C ALA A 103 5.82 1.24 -2.88
N VAL A 104 5.47 1.94 -1.79
CA VAL A 104 5.14 3.38 -1.83
C VAL A 104 6.13 4.24 -1.05
N THR A 105 7.26 3.67 -0.59
CA THR A 105 8.28 4.44 0.13
C THR A 105 8.80 5.58 -0.73
N GLY A 106 8.78 6.79 -0.17
CA GLY A 106 9.23 7.99 -0.84
C GLY A 106 8.28 8.51 -1.92
N ALA A 107 7.01 8.10 -1.91
CA ALA A 107 5.99 8.69 -2.75
C ALA A 107 5.90 10.20 -2.50
N LYS A 108 5.97 10.98 -3.56
CA LYS A 108 5.88 12.44 -3.50
C LYS A 108 4.44 12.93 -3.61
N PHE A 109 3.61 12.17 -4.30
CA PHE A 109 2.23 12.51 -4.59
C PHE A 109 1.30 11.47 -4.00
N VAL A 110 0.30 11.93 -3.23
CA VAL A 110 -0.70 11.09 -2.60
C VAL A 110 -2.07 11.75 -2.76
N VAL A 111 -3.05 10.99 -3.23
CA VAL A 111 -4.41 11.50 -3.41
C VAL A 111 -5.44 10.39 -3.18
N ALA A 112 -6.58 10.73 -2.58
CA ALA A 112 -7.71 9.83 -2.45
C ALA A 112 -8.60 9.91 -3.70
N PHE A 113 -8.94 8.75 -4.27
CA PHE A 113 -9.87 8.66 -5.40
C PHE A 113 -10.63 7.34 -5.35
N LYS A 114 -11.98 7.40 -5.45
CA LYS A 114 -12.86 6.22 -5.44
C LYS A 114 -12.51 5.22 -4.33
N GLU A 115 -12.44 5.73 -3.10
CA GLU A 115 -12.20 4.91 -1.88
C GLU A 115 -10.81 4.28 -1.78
N HIS A 116 -9.92 4.53 -2.72
CA HIS A 116 -8.52 4.12 -2.74
C HIS A 116 -7.59 5.32 -2.49
N MET A 117 -6.42 5.04 -1.90
CA MET A 117 -5.32 5.99 -1.86
C MET A 117 -4.36 5.69 -3.00
N PHE A 118 -4.06 6.69 -3.81
CA PHE A 118 -3.14 6.62 -4.93
C PHE A 118 -1.81 7.27 -4.56
N TYR A 119 -0.72 6.60 -4.90
CA TYR A 119 0.65 7.00 -4.58
C TYR A 119 1.48 7.03 -5.86
N ALA A 120 2.27 8.09 -6.05
CA ALA A 120 3.17 8.22 -7.20
C ALA A 120 4.43 9.02 -6.85
N GLY A 121 5.37 9.08 -7.80
CA GLY A 121 6.62 9.80 -7.64
C GLY A 121 7.62 9.12 -6.71
N MET A 122 7.56 7.78 -6.56
CA MET A 122 8.56 7.00 -5.85
C MET A 122 9.90 7.10 -6.59
N SER A 123 11.00 7.27 -5.84
CA SER A 123 12.34 7.42 -6.43
C SER A 123 12.79 6.19 -7.23
N ALA A 124 12.33 5.00 -6.82
CA ALA A 124 12.65 3.74 -7.52
C ALA A 124 11.79 3.50 -8.77
N ASN A 125 10.57 4.06 -8.81
CA ASN A 125 9.59 3.84 -9.88
C ASN A 125 8.83 5.13 -10.19
N LYS A 126 9.48 6.06 -10.87
CA LYS A 126 8.95 7.39 -11.17
C LYS A 126 7.74 7.40 -12.10
N GLN A 127 7.54 6.32 -12.84
CA GLN A 127 6.48 6.15 -13.84
C GLN A 127 5.33 5.27 -13.34
N GLU A 128 5.33 4.87 -12.07
CA GLU A 128 4.33 3.97 -11.51
C GLU A 128 3.40 4.69 -10.56
N VAL A 129 2.11 4.43 -10.71
CA VAL A 129 1.07 4.77 -9.75
C VAL A 129 0.65 3.50 -9.05
N ILE A 130 0.71 3.49 -7.72
CA ILE A 130 0.26 2.38 -6.88
C ILE A 130 -0.98 2.84 -6.13
N PHE A 131 -1.98 1.98 -6.00
CA PHE A 131 -3.17 2.30 -5.22
C PHE A 131 -3.49 1.21 -4.18
N SER A 132 -3.98 1.66 -3.04
CA SER A 132 -4.39 0.80 -1.93
C SER A 132 -5.67 0.03 -2.25
N ALA A 133 -6.01 -0.97 -1.42
CA ALA A 133 -7.36 -1.52 -1.39
C ALA A 133 -8.38 -0.45 -0.96
N ALA A 134 -9.65 -0.62 -1.36
CA ALA A 134 -10.72 0.32 -1.01
C ALA A 134 -10.91 0.38 0.52
N PHE A 135 -11.03 1.61 1.06
CA PHE A 135 -11.16 1.90 2.50
C PHE A 135 -9.99 1.38 3.38
N GLN A 136 -8.89 0.97 2.77
CA GLN A 136 -7.71 0.42 3.46
C GLN A 136 -6.44 1.04 2.90
N GLU A 137 -6.13 2.25 3.33
CA GLU A 137 -5.03 3.07 2.79
C GLU A 137 -3.63 2.44 2.96
N GLY A 138 -3.45 1.59 3.95
CA GLY A 138 -2.20 0.86 4.20
C GLY A 138 -2.13 -0.52 3.55
N SER A 139 -3.19 -0.99 2.90
CA SER A 139 -3.23 -2.31 2.28
C SER A 139 -2.97 -2.26 0.78
N PHE A 140 -1.94 -3.00 0.34
CA PHE A 140 -1.54 -3.10 -1.06
C PHE A 140 -1.71 -4.52 -1.62
N SER A 141 -2.61 -5.32 -1.04
CA SER A 141 -2.91 -6.64 -1.55
C SER A 141 -3.80 -6.60 -2.78
N VAL A 142 -3.31 -7.19 -3.86
CA VAL A 142 -4.08 -7.35 -5.09
C VAL A 142 -5.32 -8.24 -4.87
N ALA A 143 -5.25 -9.17 -3.89
CA ALA A 143 -6.37 -10.06 -3.57
C ALA A 143 -7.62 -9.34 -3.08
N ILE A 144 -7.47 -8.13 -2.51
CA ILE A 144 -8.58 -7.31 -2.01
C ILE A 144 -8.74 -5.98 -2.77
N GLY A 145 -8.20 -5.90 -3.97
CA GLY A 145 -8.46 -4.81 -4.89
C GLY A 145 -7.44 -3.67 -4.91
N ALA A 146 -6.28 -3.83 -4.27
CA ALA A 146 -5.15 -2.96 -4.52
C ALA A 146 -4.49 -3.25 -5.88
N GLY A 147 -3.68 -2.34 -6.39
CA GLY A 147 -2.97 -2.57 -7.63
C GLY A 147 -2.02 -1.45 -8.01
N SER A 148 -1.49 -1.54 -9.21
CA SER A 148 -0.66 -0.49 -9.81
C SER A 148 -0.83 -0.44 -11.32
N PHE A 149 -0.46 0.69 -11.90
CA PHE A 149 -0.31 0.84 -13.34
C PHE A 149 0.90 1.73 -13.64
N LYS A 150 1.46 1.55 -14.83
CA LYS A 150 2.59 2.36 -15.31
C LYS A 150 2.15 3.26 -16.44
N VAL A 151 2.75 4.44 -16.46
CA VAL A 151 2.71 5.38 -17.56
C VAL A 151 4.11 5.41 -18.21
N ASP A 152 4.22 5.94 -19.40
CA ASP A 152 5.48 5.94 -20.16
C ASP A 152 6.31 7.22 -19.99
N ASP A 153 5.98 8.04 -18.96
CA ASP A 153 6.68 9.29 -18.65
C ASP A 153 6.80 9.52 -17.13
N GLU A 154 7.75 10.37 -16.68
CA GLU A 154 7.94 10.67 -15.27
C GLU A 154 6.75 11.43 -14.69
N ILE A 155 6.18 10.92 -13.60
CA ILE A 155 5.02 11.52 -12.94
C ILE A 155 5.47 12.71 -12.11
N THR A 156 4.84 13.85 -12.36
CA THR A 156 5.10 15.14 -11.70
C THR A 156 3.96 15.62 -10.83
N GLY A 157 2.77 14.98 -10.91
CA GLY A 157 1.64 15.32 -10.06
C GLY A 157 0.44 14.39 -10.22
N LEU A 158 -0.40 14.36 -9.20
CA LEU A 158 -1.69 13.69 -9.17
C LEU A 158 -2.78 14.70 -8.79
N LYS A 159 -3.88 14.74 -9.49
CA LYS A 159 -5.00 15.60 -9.15
C LYS A 159 -6.33 14.94 -9.48
N VAL A 160 -7.21 14.85 -8.51
CA VAL A 160 -8.62 14.51 -8.76
C VAL A 160 -9.32 15.76 -9.26
N PHE A 161 -9.96 15.65 -10.39
CA PHE A 161 -10.73 16.72 -10.97
C PHE A 161 -12.02 16.17 -11.58
N ARG A 162 -13.15 16.74 -11.20
CA ARG A 162 -14.48 16.22 -11.51
C ARG A 162 -14.58 14.79 -10.98
N ASP A 163 -14.78 13.83 -11.86
CA ASP A 163 -14.98 12.42 -11.47
C ASP A 163 -13.82 11.49 -11.88
N ASP A 164 -12.70 12.07 -12.31
CA ASP A 164 -11.51 11.38 -12.81
C ASP A 164 -10.26 11.74 -12.02
N LEU A 165 -9.26 10.84 -12.00
CA LEU A 165 -7.92 11.11 -11.50
C LEU A 165 -6.99 11.43 -12.67
N PHE A 166 -6.42 12.64 -12.67
CA PHE A 166 -5.42 13.07 -13.64
C PHE A 166 -4.02 12.77 -13.12
N VAL A 167 -3.23 12.13 -13.96
CA VAL A 167 -1.81 11.84 -13.73
C VAL A 167 -1.02 12.75 -14.66
N PHE A 168 -0.36 13.73 -14.07
CA PHE A 168 0.50 14.67 -14.78
C PHE A 168 1.90 14.12 -14.87
N CYS A 169 2.48 14.20 -16.04
CA CYS A 169 3.84 13.82 -16.33
C CYS A 169 4.59 15.01 -16.95
N GLU A 170 5.91 14.89 -17.16
CA GLU A 170 6.70 15.98 -17.72
C GLU A 170 6.21 16.42 -19.11
N THR A 171 5.85 15.48 -19.98
CA THR A 171 5.46 15.76 -21.37
C THR A 171 4.05 15.32 -21.73
N ARG A 172 3.35 14.64 -20.82
CA ARG A 172 2.03 14.03 -21.07
C ARG A 172 1.09 14.19 -19.90
N ILE A 173 -0.18 13.99 -20.16
CA ILE A 173 -1.22 13.90 -19.12
C ILE A 173 -2.06 12.65 -19.40
N PHE A 174 -2.22 11.83 -18.39
CA PHE A 174 -3.11 10.67 -18.42
C PHE A 174 -4.31 10.91 -17.51
N LYS A 175 -5.36 10.19 -17.79
CA LYS A 175 -6.59 10.21 -17.00
C LYS A 175 -6.97 8.78 -16.61
N LEU A 176 -7.20 8.55 -15.34
CA LEU A 176 -7.78 7.34 -14.80
C LEU A 176 -9.26 7.58 -14.54
N SER A 177 -10.11 6.81 -15.20
CA SER A 177 -11.55 6.82 -15.01
C SER A 177 -12.02 5.47 -14.48
N GLY A 178 -13.19 5.43 -13.87
CA GLY A 178 -13.78 4.21 -13.32
C GLY A 178 -14.35 4.45 -11.92
N SER A 179 -15.10 3.49 -11.42
CA SER A 179 -15.76 3.56 -10.11
C SER A 179 -15.11 2.64 -9.06
N SER A 180 -14.28 1.70 -9.48
CA SER A 180 -13.58 0.75 -8.61
C SER A 180 -12.36 0.15 -9.31
N SER A 181 -11.49 -0.52 -8.56
CA SER A 181 -10.32 -1.21 -9.10
C SER A 181 -10.62 -2.24 -10.19
N ALA A 182 -11.84 -2.77 -10.22
CA ALA A 182 -12.27 -3.74 -11.24
C ALA A 182 -12.50 -3.11 -12.64
N ASN A 183 -12.71 -1.80 -12.70
CA ASN A 183 -13.02 -1.10 -13.96
C ASN A 183 -12.17 0.16 -14.17
N PHE A 184 -11.10 0.34 -13.44
CA PHE A 184 -10.16 1.43 -13.68
C PHE A 184 -9.55 1.33 -15.08
N ALA A 185 -9.61 2.42 -15.82
CA ALA A 185 -9.08 2.53 -17.18
C ALA A 185 -8.22 3.79 -17.30
N VAL A 186 -7.01 3.62 -17.77
CA VAL A 186 -6.06 4.72 -18.02
C VAL A 186 -6.12 5.10 -19.49
N THR A 187 -6.28 6.39 -19.77
CA THR A 187 -6.32 6.94 -21.13
C THR A 187 -5.40 8.14 -21.27
N ASP A 188 -4.80 8.30 -22.43
CA ASP A 188 -4.05 9.52 -22.78
C ASP A 188 -5.01 10.71 -22.93
N VAL A 189 -4.67 11.84 -22.31
CA VAL A 189 -5.36 13.12 -22.51
C VAL A 189 -4.56 13.99 -23.47
N THR A 190 -3.27 14.12 -23.23
CA THR A 190 -2.34 14.85 -24.11
C THR A 190 -1.06 14.05 -24.29
N ARG A 191 -0.35 14.28 -25.41
CA ARG A 191 0.92 13.62 -25.70
C ARG A 191 2.09 14.57 -25.82
N ASP A 192 1.82 15.87 -25.92
CA ASP A 192 2.84 16.91 -26.16
C ASP A 192 2.71 18.06 -25.15
N ILE A 193 1.83 17.93 -24.18
CA ILE A 193 1.62 18.88 -23.10
C ILE A 193 1.62 18.12 -21.78
N GLY A 194 2.53 18.49 -20.90
CA GLY A 194 2.64 17.96 -19.55
C GLY A 194 2.76 19.08 -18.52
N CYS A 195 3.13 18.73 -17.30
CA CYS A 195 3.35 19.66 -16.21
C CYS A 195 4.67 19.32 -15.52
N ILE A 196 5.59 20.27 -15.48
CA ILE A 196 6.93 20.05 -14.90
C ILE A 196 6.90 20.04 -13.37
N ASN A 197 5.94 20.76 -12.78
CA ASN A 197 5.82 20.86 -11.31
C ASN A 197 4.36 20.66 -10.86
N GLY A 198 4.10 19.57 -10.13
CA GLY A 198 2.78 19.25 -9.61
C GLY A 198 2.19 20.31 -8.65
N ASP A 199 3.03 21.13 -8.02
CA ASP A 199 2.57 22.22 -7.12
C ASP A 199 1.86 23.36 -7.86
N THR A 200 2.04 23.45 -9.18
CA THR A 200 1.36 24.46 -10.02
C THR A 200 -0.05 24.05 -10.41
N ILE A 201 -0.43 22.77 -10.22
CA ILE A 201 -1.71 22.25 -10.63
C ILE A 201 -2.82 22.75 -9.70
N GLN A 202 -3.66 23.63 -10.21
CA GLN A 202 -4.74 24.26 -9.47
C GLN A 202 -6.09 24.12 -10.19
N GLU A 203 -7.15 24.05 -9.41
CA GLU A 203 -8.50 24.16 -9.92
C GLU A 203 -8.95 25.62 -9.83
N PHE A 204 -9.33 26.18 -10.97
CA PHE A 204 -9.82 27.57 -11.04
C PHE A 204 -11.03 27.64 -11.97
N ALA A 205 -12.12 28.21 -11.47
CA ALA A 205 -13.36 28.43 -12.24
C ALA A 205 -13.93 27.17 -12.94
N GLY A 206 -13.69 25.98 -12.37
CA GLY A 206 -14.17 24.71 -12.93
C GLY A 206 -13.27 24.09 -13.99
N ASP A 207 -12.06 24.62 -14.19
CA ASP A 207 -11.03 24.07 -15.05
C ASP A 207 -9.72 23.81 -14.28
N LEU A 208 -8.85 22.94 -14.84
CA LEU A 208 -7.50 22.71 -14.31
C LEU A 208 -6.50 23.65 -15.01
N ILE A 209 -5.73 24.39 -14.20
CA ILE A 209 -4.61 25.23 -14.63
C ILE A 209 -3.33 24.59 -14.11
N PHE A 210 -2.27 24.54 -14.93
CA PHE A 210 -0.97 23.94 -14.59
C PHE A 210 0.16 24.54 -15.43
#